data_397be504fd6de1588dec24a2d720343d
#
_entry.id   397be504fd6de1588dec24a2d720343d
#
_cell.length_a   1.000
_cell.length_b   1.000
_cell.length_c   1.000
_cell.angle_alpha   90.00
_cell.angle_beta   90.00
_cell.angle_gamma   90.00
#
_symmetry.space_group_name_H-M   'P 1'
#
loop_
_entity.id
_entity.type
_entity.pdbx_description
1 polymer ?
#
loop_
_entity_poly.entity_id
_entity_poly.type
_entity_poly.pdbx_seq_one_letter_code
_entity_poly.pdbx_strand_id
1 'polypeptide(L)'
;MDLNWKDEHRTIPYSIGISLLHYALRFHNVKAIYQYYMGWFDAHPSNLDPLPPKAVAKKYIELAGGENNALKNARDAYAQADYRWAAEILKHIVLNNPQNQQAKDLLANTYRQLGYAAEASTWRNFFLVGAQELQNNVPLQNTSDPSDLLIHTPTERFLEAMATNLDCLLYTSDAADDAPRV
;
A
#
# COMPACT_ATOMS: atom_id res chain seq x y z
N MET A 1 -27.83 -25.11 -27.79
CA MET A 1 -27.44 -25.78 -26.55
C MET A 1 -27.48 -24.72 -25.47
N ASP A 2 -28.67 -24.50 -24.92
CA ASP A 2 -28.93 -23.42 -23.96
C ASP A 2 -28.38 -23.84 -22.60
N LEU A 3 -27.25 -23.28 -22.23
CA LEU A 3 -26.70 -23.42 -20.88
C LEU A 3 -27.55 -22.57 -19.93
N ASN A 4 -28.56 -23.19 -19.34
CA ASN A 4 -29.37 -22.60 -18.27
C ASN A 4 -28.53 -22.55 -16.98
N TRP A 5 -27.86 -21.39 -16.75
CA TRP A 5 -26.99 -21.18 -15.59
C TRP A 5 -27.76 -20.98 -14.26
N LYS A 6 -29.12 -20.99 -14.32
CA LYS A 6 -29.97 -20.64 -13.18
C LYS A 6 -30.19 -21.77 -12.16
N ASP A 7 -29.86 -23.02 -12.48
CA ASP A 7 -30.29 -24.14 -11.64
C ASP A 7 -29.18 -24.94 -10.94
N GLU A 8 -27.91 -24.59 -11.09
CA GLU A 8 -26.86 -25.18 -10.28
C GLU A 8 -26.35 -24.18 -9.24
N HIS A 9 -27.09 -24.03 -8.15
CA HIS A 9 -26.50 -23.58 -6.89
C HIS A 9 -25.54 -24.68 -6.41
N ARG A 10 -24.38 -24.79 -7.04
CA ARG A 10 -23.24 -25.47 -6.45
C ARG A 10 -22.81 -24.63 -5.24
N THR A 11 -23.43 -24.89 -4.12
CA THR A 11 -22.90 -24.48 -2.84
C THR A 11 -21.54 -25.14 -2.69
N ILE A 12 -20.46 -24.38 -2.99
CA ILE A 12 -19.11 -24.81 -2.65
C ILE A 12 -19.16 -25.13 -1.16
N PRO A 13 -18.86 -26.37 -0.74
CA PRO A 13 -18.89 -26.70 0.69
C PRO A 13 -18.06 -25.65 1.45
N TYR A 14 -18.60 -25.13 2.54
CA TYR A 14 -17.96 -24.09 3.35
C TYR A 14 -16.49 -24.41 3.69
N SER A 15 -16.20 -25.69 3.94
CA SER A 15 -14.83 -26.21 4.15
C SER A 15 -13.90 -26.02 2.96
N ILE A 16 -14.39 -26.19 1.73
CA ILE A 16 -13.59 -25.99 0.51
C ILE A 16 -13.37 -24.49 0.28
N GLY A 17 -14.39 -23.66 0.51
CA GLY A 17 -14.27 -22.20 0.40
C GLY A 17 -13.24 -21.64 1.38
N ILE A 18 -13.25 -22.10 2.64
CA ILE A 18 -12.24 -21.71 3.63
C ILE A 18 -10.85 -22.19 3.23
N SER A 19 -10.70 -23.43 2.75
CA SER A 19 -9.41 -23.98 2.34
C SER A 19 -8.82 -23.19 1.16
N LEU A 20 -9.63 -22.84 0.16
CA LEU A 20 -9.20 -22.00 -0.96
C LEU A 20 -8.80 -20.59 -0.49
N LEU A 21 -9.57 -20.00 0.42
CA LEU A 21 -9.23 -18.69 0.98
C LEU A 21 -7.91 -18.73 1.76
N HIS A 22 -7.68 -19.76 2.57
CA HIS A 22 -6.43 -19.93 3.30
C HIS A 22 -5.24 -20.12 2.35
N TYR A 23 -5.42 -20.89 1.27
CA TYR A 23 -4.39 -21.07 0.27
C TYR A 23 -4.04 -19.76 -0.46
N ALA A 24 -5.05 -19.02 -0.88
CA ALA A 24 -4.88 -17.74 -1.58
C ALA A 24 -4.21 -16.67 -0.69
N LEU A 25 -4.46 -16.69 0.62
CA LEU A 25 -3.89 -15.74 1.58
C LEU A 25 -2.56 -16.18 2.19
N ARG A 26 -2.07 -17.38 1.90
CA ARG A 26 -0.87 -17.94 2.58
C ARG A 26 0.34 -17.02 2.53
N PHE A 27 0.64 -16.42 1.38
CA PHE A 27 1.79 -15.52 1.23
C PHE A 27 1.61 -14.23 2.02
N HIS A 28 0.39 -13.71 2.07
CA HIS A 28 0.07 -12.55 2.89
C HIS A 28 0.19 -12.88 4.39
N ASN A 29 -0.39 -13.98 4.81
CA ASN A 29 -0.38 -14.41 6.20
C ASN A 29 1.04 -14.71 6.71
N VAL A 30 1.88 -15.37 5.90
CA VAL A 30 3.29 -15.63 6.25
C VAL A 30 4.04 -14.32 6.49
N LYS A 31 3.87 -13.31 5.63
CA LYS A 31 4.49 -11.99 5.84
C LYS A 31 3.97 -11.29 7.08
N ALA A 32 2.66 -11.36 7.35
CA ALA A 32 2.05 -10.77 8.53
C ALA A 32 2.54 -11.44 9.83
N ILE A 33 2.62 -12.78 9.85
CA ILE A 33 3.16 -13.54 10.97
C ILE A 33 4.63 -13.20 11.19
N TYR A 34 5.43 -13.18 10.12
CA TYR A 34 6.84 -12.81 10.22
C TYR A 34 7.01 -11.42 10.84
N GLN A 35 6.26 -10.43 10.34
CA GLN A 35 6.33 -9.06 10.86
C GLN A 35 5.85 -8.96 12.31
N TYR A 36 4.85 -9.74 12.70
CA TYR A 36 4.35 -9.76 14.07
C TYR A 36 5.40 -10.26 15.07
N TYR A 37 6.12 -11.32 14.73
CA TYR A 37 7.13 -11.91 15.64
C TYR A 37 8.51 -11.27 15.52
N MET A 38 8.93 -10.87 14.33
CA MET A 38 10.28 -10.35 14.04
C MET A 38 10.35 -8.82 14.01
N GLY A 39 9.20 -8.14 13.91
CA GLY A 39 9.14 -6.69 13.77
C GLY A 39 9.44 -6.21 12.34
N TRP A 40 9.69 -4.90 12.22
CA TRP A 40 9.92 -4.24 10.93
C TRP A 40 11.34 -4.45 10.38
N PHE A 41 12.29 -4.75 11.26
CA PHE A 41 13.70 -4.86 10.90
C PHE A 41 14.06 -6.28 10.48
N ASP A 42 14.61 -6.42 9.28
CA ASP A 42 14.99 -7.69 8.66
C ASP A 42 16.40 -8.17 9.04
N ALA A 43 17.03 -7.53 10.03
CA ALA A 43 18.41 -7.78 10.49
C ALA A 43 19.51 -7.45 9.43
N HIS A 44 19.16 -6.82 8.31
CA HIS A 44 20.15 -6.37 7.34
C HIS A 44 20.60 -4.94 7.68
N PRO A 45 21.87 -4.68 8.01
CA PRO A 45 22.33 -3.38 8.49
C PRO A 45 22.01 -2.20 7.56
N SER A 46 22.01 -2.41 6.23
CA SER A 46 21.68 -1.37 5.26
C SER A 46 20.21 -0.92 5.29
N ASN A 47 19.32 -1.72 5.90
CA ASN A 47 17.89 -1.42 6.01
C ASN A 47 17.55 -0.77 7.36
N LEU A 48 18.54 -0.57 8.23
CA LEU A 48 18.33 0.06 9.54
C LEU A 48 17.97 1.54 9.41
N ASP A 49 18.69 2.26 8.52
CA ASP A 49 18.46 3.69 8.25
C ASP A 49 18.43 3.93 6.73
N PRO A 50 17.33 3.57 6.06
CA PRO A 50 17.22 3.71 4.62
C PRO A 50 17.04 5.16 4.21
N LEU A 51 17.57 5.53 3.04
CA LEU A 51 17.32 6.85 2.46
C LEU A 51 15.81 7.07 2.24
N PRO A 52 15.35 8.33 2.31
CA PRO A 52 13.97 8.67 1.95
C PRO A 52 13.59 8.17 0.55
N PRO A 53 12.34 7.70 0.32
CA PRO A 53 11.95 7.08 -0.94
C PRO A 53 12.25 7.89 -2.19
N LYS A 54 12.07 9.22 -2.14
CA LYS A 54 12.36 10.12 -3.25
C LYS A 54 13.85 10.20 -3.56
N ALA A 55 14.71 10.19 -2.54
CA ALA A 55 16.16 10.18 -2.70
C ALA A 55 16.65 8.86 -3.28
N VAL A 56 16.07 7.74 -2.83
CA VAL A 56 16.32 6.41 -3.41
C VAL A 56 15.94 6.38 -4.87
N ALA A 57 14.74 6.87 -5.22
CA ALA A 57 14.26 6.90 -6.60
C ALA A 57 15.22 7.63 -7.52
N LYS A 58 15.71 8.81 -7.11
CA LYS A 58 16.68 9.57 -7.88
C LYS A 58 17.95 8.76 -8.15
N LYS A 59 18.51 8.11 -7.12
CA LYS A 59 19.71 7.28 -7.24
C LYS A 59 19.51 6.05 -8.12
N TYR A 60 18.35 5.41 -8.06
CA TYR A 60 18.02 4.29 -8.96
C TYR A 60 17.97 4.73 -10.42
N ILE A 61 17.41 5.93 -10.71
CA ILE A 61 17.38 6.47 -12.06
C ILE A 61 18.79 6.81 -12.55
N GLU A 62 19.64 7.40 -11.70
CA GLU A 62 21.05 7.66 -12.01
C GLU A 62 21.80 6.35 -12.30
N LEU A 63 21.61 5.32 -11.48
CA LEU A 63 22.22 4.00 -11.65
C LEU A 63 21.77 3.32 -12.95
N ALA A 64 20.52 3.51 -13.36
CA ALA A 64 19.99 2.99 -14.62
C ALA A 64 20.53 3.74 -15.88
N GLY A 65 21.30 4.79 -15.70
CA GLY A 65 21.80 5.62 -16.78
C GLY A 65 20.80 6.68 -17.28
N GLY A 66 19.90 7.12 -16.40
CA GLY A 66 18.89 8.15 -16.66
C GLY A 66 17.48 7.60 -16.90
N GLU A 67 16.51 8.53 -16.90
CA GLU A 67 15.08 8.19 -16.95
C GLU A 67 14.69 7.44 -18.23
N ASN A 68 15.26 7.81 -19.38
CA ASN A 68 14.96 7.14 -20.65
C ASN A 68 15.42 5.68 -20.66
N ASN A 69 16.61 5.41 -20.14
CA ASN A 69 17.13 4.05 -20.02
C ASN A 69 16.33 3.22 -19.00
N ALA A 70 15.98 3.81 -17.88
CA ALA A 70 15.12 3.18 -16.89
C ALA A 70 13.75 2.80 -17.49
N LEU A 71 13.14 3.71 -18.27
CA LEU A 71 11.87 3.45 -18.94
C LEU A 71 11.99 2.35 -20.00
N LYS A 72 13.10 2.33 -20.75
CA LYS A 72 13.39 1.24 -21.70
C LYS A 72 13.49 -0.09 -20.97
N ASN A 73 14.30 -0.17 -19.91
CA ASN A 73 14.45 -1.39 -19.12
C ASN A 73 13.11 -1.87 -18.54
N ALA A 74 12.25 -0.95 -18.11
CA ALA A 74 10.92 -1.29 -17.63
C ALA A 74 10.02 -1.85 -18.74
N ARG A 75 10.10 -1.33 -19.96
CA ARG A 75 9.38 -1.87 -21.13
C ARG A 75 9.85 -3.25 -21.50
N ASP A 76 11.16 -3.47 -21.47
CA ASP A 76 11.75 -4.76 -21.77
C ASP A 76 11.34 -5.81 -20.73
N ALA A 77 11.34 -5.45 -19.44
CA ALA A 77 10.86 -6.30 -18.36
C ALA A 77 9.34 -6.61 -18.51
N TYR A 78 8.53 -5.62 -18.86
CA TYR A 78 7.10 -5.80 -19.12
C TYR A 78 6.86 -6.77 -20.29
N ALA A 79 7.61 -6.61 -21.38
CA ALA A 79 7.50 -7.49 -22.55
C ALA A 79 7.88 -8.95 -22.25
N GLN A 80 8.79 -9.17 -21.29
CA GLN A 80 9.19 -10.47 -20.79
C GLN A 80 8.24 -11.03 -19.71
N ALA A 81 7.13 -10.36 -19.44
CA ALA A 81 6.19 -10.67 -18.36
C ALA A 81 6.81 -10.63 -16.93
N ASP A 82 7.98 -10.02 -16.76
CA ASP A 82 8.56 -9.75 -15.45
C ASP A 82 7.92 -8.48 -14.83
N TYR A 83 6.65 -8.58 -14.54
CA TYR A 83 5.84 -7.46 -14.05
C TYR A 83 6.30 -6.94 -12.68
N ARG A 84 6.90 -7.80 -11.84
CA ARG A 84 7.38 -7.36 -10.52
C ARG A 84 8.58 -6.42 -10.68
N TRP A 85 9.50 -6.77 -11.55
CA TRP A 85 10.66 -5.94 -11.84
C TRP A 85 10.26 -4.67 -12.58
N ALA A 86 9.39 -4.78 -13.57
CA ALA A 86 8.84 -3.62 -14.27
C ALA A 86 8.18 -2.63 -13.29
N ALA A 87 7.38 -3.12 -12.34
CA ALA A 87 6.75 -2.27 -11.31
C ALA A 87 7.79 -1.59 -10.42
N GLU A 88 8.85 -2.28 -10.04
CA GLU A 88 9.92 -1.74 -9.20
C GLU A 88 10.63 -0.57 -9.90
N ILE A 89 11.03 -0.74 -11.17
CA ILE A 89 11.67 0.34 -11.94
C ILE A 89 10.71 1.52 -12.12
N LEU A 90 9.48 1.25 -12.54
CA LEU A 90 8.48 2.29 -12.84
C LEU A 90 8.08 3.09 -11.60
N LYS A 91 8.01 2.45 -10.44
CA LYS A 91 7.80 3.12 -9.15
C LYS A 91 8.84 4.23 -8.94
N HIS A 92 10.11 3.95 -9.20
CA HIS A 92 11.18 4.94 -9.05
C HIS A 92 11.09 6.05 -10.09
N ILE A 93 10.69 5.74 -11.34
CA ILE A 93 10.51 6.78 -12.37
C ILE A 93 9.38 7.73 -11.95
N VAL A 94 8.23 7.21 -11.54
CA VAL A 94 7.06 8.01 -11.14
C VAL A 94 7.33 8.83 -9.88
N LEU A 95 8.07 8.26 -8.90
CA LEU A 95 8.46 8.99 -7.68
C LEU A 95 9.45 10.14 -7.99
N ASN A 96 10.37 9.93 -8.93
CA ASN A 96 11.34 10.94 -9.33
C ASN A 96 10.70 12.02 -10.20
N ASN A 97 9.85 11.63 -11.16
CA ASN A 97 9.16 12.50 -12.10
C ASN A 97 7.66 12.16 -12.21
N PRO A 98 6.82 12.72 -11.31
CA PRO A 98 5.39 12.48 -11.31
C PRO A 98 4.65 12.97 -12.57
N GLN A 99 5.31 13.74 -13.43
CA GLN A 99 4.70 14.24 -14.67
C GLN A 99 4.95 13.32 -15.88
N ASN A 100 5.75 12.26 -15.71
CA ASN A 100 6.00 11.31 -16.79
C ASN A 100 4.77 10.40 -17.01
N GLN A 101 3.89 10.82 -17.94
CA GLN A 101 2.67 10.10 -18.26
C GLN A 101 2.95 8.70 -18.83
N GLN A 102 4.01 8.55 -19.64
CA GLN A 102 4.37 7.23 -20.20
C GLN A 102 4.74 6.22 -19.12
N ALA A 103 5.46 6.66 -18.09
CA ALA A 103 5.79 5.80 -16.96
C ALA A 103 4.56 5.46 -16.13
N LYS A 104 3.66 6.42 -15.89
CA LYS A 104 2.39 6.18 -15.21
C LYS A 104 1.50 5.17 -15.94
N ASP A 105 1.33 5.33 -17.23
CA ASP A 105 0.51 4.43 -18.04
C ASP A 105 1.06 3.01 -18.06
N LEU A 106 2.38 2.87 -18.20
CA LEU A 106 3.03 1.57 -18.16
C LEU A 106 2.94 0.93 -16.77
N LEU A 107 3.10 1.73 -15.70
CA LEU A 107 2.95 1.25 -14.33
C LEU A 107 1.52 0.80 -14.04
N ALA A 108 0.52 1.56 -14.49
CA ALA A 108 -0.88 1.18 -14.37
C ALA A 108 -1.19 -0.15 -15.08
N ASN A 109 -0.66 -0.33 -16.29
CA ASN A 109 -0.79 -1.59 -17.03
C ASN A 109 -0.07 -2.75 -16.31
N THR A 110 1.11 -2.49 -15.77
CA THR A 110 1.87 -3.46 -14.97
C THR A 110 1.10 -3.88 -13.72
N TYR A 111 0.52 -2.93 -12.99
CA TYR A 111 -0.32 -3.22 -11.83
C TYR A 111 -1.57 -4.02 -12.20
N ARG A 112 -2.20 -3.78 -13.36
CA ARG A 112 -3.31 -4.61 -13.82
C ARG A 112 -2.90 -6.06 -14.04
N GLN A 113 -1.74 -6.32 -14.66
CA GLN A 113 -1.23 -7.67 -14.85
C GLN A 113 -0.98 -8.36 -13.50
N LEU A 114 -0.34 -7.66 -12.56
CA LEU A 114 -0.11 -8.16 -11.20
C LEU A 114 -1.42 -8.39 -10.46
N GLY A 115 -2.39 -7.51 -10.63
CA GLY A 115 -3.72 -7.63 -10.02
C GLY A 115 -4.50 -8.83 -10.55
N TYR A 116 -4.49 -9.06 -11.86
CA TYR A 116 -5.15 -10.23 -12.47
C TYR A 116 -4.48 -11.55 -12.10
N ALA A 117 -3.16 -11.55 -11.90
CA ALA A 117 -2.42 -12.72 -11.45
C ALA A 117 -2.50 -12.94 -9.93
N ALA A 118 -2.97 -11.96 -9.16
CA ALA A 118 -3.03 -12.08 -7.71
C ALA A 118 -4.15 -13.02 -7.26
N GLU A 119 -3.79 -14.07 -6.52
CA GLU A 119 -4.74 -15.00 -5.91
C GLU A 119 -5.46 -14.36 -4.71
N ALA A 120 -4.72 -13.60 -3.89
CA ALA A 120 -5.29 -12.92 -2.73
C ALA A 120 -6.09 -11.68 -3.16
N SER A 121 -7.37 -11.62 -2.76
CA SER A 121 -8.26 -10.50 -3.09
C SER A 121 -7.75 -9.15 -2.59
N THR A 122 -7.13 -9.11 -1.42
CA THR A 122 -6.51 -7.90 -0.86
C THR A 122 -5.40 -7.38 -1.76
N TRP A 123 -4.49 -8.24 -2.23
CA TRP A 123 -3.43 -7.84 -3.14
C TRP A 123 -3.97 -7.39 -4.50
N ARG A 124 -4.96 -8.15 -5.02
CA ARG A 124 -5.66 -7.77 -6.26
C ARG A 124 -6.22 -6.37 -6.17
N ASN A 125 -6.92 -6.05 -5.08
CA ASN A 125 -7.51 -4.74 -4.88
C ASN A 125 -6.45 -3.64 -4.82
N PHE A 126 -5.36 -3.82 -4.07
CA PHE A 126 -4.26 -2.85 -4.03
C PHE A 126 -3.67 -2.58 -5.42
N PHE A 127 -3.42 -3.61 -6.21
CA PHE A 127 -2.89 -3.41 -7.56
C PHE A 127 -3.90 -2.72 -8.49
N LEU A 128 -5.16 -3.13 -8.49
CA LEU A 128 -6.17 -2.56 -9.39
C LEU A 128 -6.53 -1.13 -9.01
N VAL A 129 -6.64 -0.82 -7.72
CA VAL A 129 -6.86 0.56 -7.24
C VAL A 129 -5.67 1.44 -7.58
N GLY A 130 -4.44 0.99 -7.31
CA GLY A 130 -3.23 1.74 -7.69
C GLY A 130 -3.13 1.99 -9.20
N ALA A 131 -3.59 1.05 -10.03
CA ALA A 131 -3.68 1.28 -11.48
C ALA A 131 -4.71 2.36 -11.86
N GLN A 132 -5.85 2.41 -11.18
CA GLN A 132 -6.88 3.42 -11.40
C GLN A 132 -6.42 4.82 -10.95
N GLU A 133 -5.75 4.92 -9.80
CA GLU A 133 -5.20 6.17 -9.28
C GLU A 133 -4.19 6.80 -10.25
N LEU A 134 -3.29 5.97 -10.81
CA LEU A 134 -2.31 6.44 -11.80
C LEU A 134 -2.94 6.98 -13.08
N GLN A 135 -4.07 6.43 -13.51
CA GLN A 135 -4.74 6.85 -14.75
C GLN A 135 -5.66 8.05 -14.55
N ASN A 136 -6.38 8.07 -13.46
CA ASN A 136 -7.40 9.10 -13.22
C ASN A 136 -6.82 10.37 -12.60
N ASN A 137 -5.52 10.39 -12.27
CA ASN A 137 -4.88 11.46 -11.50
C ASN A 137 -5.72 11.85 -10.26
N VAL A 138 -6.48 10.90 -9.73
CA VAL A 138 -7.29 11.14 -8.54
C VAL A 138 -6.29 11.33 -7.40
N PRO A 139 -6.21 12.52 -6.80
CA PRO A 139 -5.50 12.66 -5.55
C PRO A 139 -6.11 11.62 -4.60
N LEU A 140 -5.26 10.98 -3.80
CA LEU A 140 -5.72 10.13 -2.70
C LEU A 140 -6.81 10.91 -1.96
N GLN A 141 -8.06 10.72 -2.36
CA GLN A 141 -9.15 11.18 -1.54
C GLN A 141 -9.06 10.29 -0.31
N ASN A 142 -8.77 10.90 0.82
CA ASN A 142 -9.19 10.35 2.08
C ASN A 142 -10.70 10.13 1.94
N THR A 143 -11.08 8.92 1.54
CA THR A 143 -12.47 8.55 1.26
C THR A 143 -13.29 8.47 2.54
N SER A 144 -12.67 8.59 3.68
CA SER A 144 -13.32 8.86 4.94
C SER A 144 -13.38 10.38 5.11
N ASP A 145 -14.53 10.97 4.79
CA ASP A 145 -14.83 12.32 5.27
C ASP A 145 -14.75 12.27 6.82
N PRO A 146 -13.83 13.00 7.43
CA PRO A 146 -13.70 12.99 8.89
C PRO A 146 -15.01 13.35 9.59
N SER A 147 -15.89 14.11 8.93
CA SER A 147 -17.20 14.47 9.47
C SER A 147 -18.12 13.27 9.65
N ASP A 148 -18.10 12.29 8.76
CA ASP A 148 -18.90 11.06 8.91
C ASP A 148 -18.44 10.23 10.13
N LEU A 149 -17.14 10.16 10.35
CA LEU A 149 -16.59 9.51 11.53
C LEU A 149 -16.96 10.25 12.81
N LEU A 150 -16.91 11.59 12.79
CA LEU A 150 -17.23 12.44 13.94
C LEU A 150 -18.70 12.37 14.32
N ILE A 151 -19.61 12.38 13.33
CA ILE A 151 -21.06 12.33 13.57
C ILE A 151 -21.49 11.01 14.21
N HIS A 152 -20.85 9.89 13.84
CA HIS A 152 -21.20 8.56 14.33
C HIS A 152 -20.35 8.08 15.52
N THR A 153 -19.37 8.87 15.94
CA THR A 153 -18.52 8.52 17.10
C THR A 153 -19.16 9.02 18.40
N PRO A 154 -19.42 8.16 19.40
CA PRO A 154 -19.87 8.61 20.70
C PRO A 154 -18.92 9.66 21.30
N THR A 155 -19.49 10.70 21.92
CA THR A 155 -18.72 11.83 22.46
C THR A 155 -17.61 11.38 23.43
N GLU A 156 -17.86 10.34 24.21
CA GLU A 156 -16.86 9.76 25.12
C GLU A 156 -15.64 9.24 24.38
N ARG A 157 -15.84 8.51 23.27
CA ARG A 157 -14.75 7.99 22.42
C ARG A 157 -13.97 9.08 21.73
N PHE A 158 -14.68 10.14 21.34
CA PHE A 158 -14.05 11.33 20.77
C PHE A 158 -13.13 12.01 21.78
N LEU A 159 -13.59 12.20 23.01
CA LEU A 159 -12.80 12.79 24.09
C LEU A 159 -11.61 11.90 24.49
N GLU A 160 -11.79 10.58 24.55
CA GLU A 160 -10.69 9.64 24.77
C GLU A 160 -9.61 9.74 23.68
N ALA A 161 -10.02 9.82 22.41
CA ALA A 161 -9.08 9.96 21.29
C ALA A 161 -8.36 11.32 21.33
N MET A 162 -9.02 12.39 21.72
CA MET A 162 -8.38 13.69 21.94
C MET A 162 -7.38 13.65 23.09
N ALA A 163 -7.72 12.98 24.19
CA ALA A 163 -6.85 12.85 25.35
C ALA A 163 -5.52 12.14 25.02
N THR A 164 -5.52 11.18 24.05
CA THR A 164 -4.29 10.51 23.62
C THR A 164 -3.32 11.42 22.86
N ASN A 165 -3.79 12.54 22.33
CA ASN A 165 -2.97 13.52 21.61
C ASN A 165 -2.49 14.67 22.50
N LEU A 166 -2.86 14.69 23.80
CA LEU A 166 -2.35 15.67 24.75
C LEU A 166 -0.93 15.28 25.15
N ASP A 167 -0.02 16.22 25.00
CA ASP A 167 1.36 16.05 25.50
C ASP A 167 1.35 16.20 27.03
N CYS A 168 1.31 15.06 27.72
CA CYS A 168 1.28 15.00 29.19
C CYS A 168 2.48 15.69 29.84
N LEU A 169 3.61 15.80 29.13
CA LEU A 169 4.82 16.46 29.67
C LEU A 169 4.67 17.99 29.69
N LEU A 170 4.02 18.55 28.67
CA LEU A 170 3.72 20.00 28.67
C LEU A 170 2.72 20.35 29.76
N TYR A 171 1.69 19.52 29.98
CA TYR A 171 0.67 19.78 31.00
C TYR A 171 1.26 19.66 32.44
N THR A 172 2.16 18.73 32.67
CA THR A 172 2.81 18.56 33.98
C THR A 172 3.88 19.60 34.25
N SER A 173 4.55 20.17 33.25
CA SER A 173 5.51 21.27 33.42
C SER A 173 4.84 22.57 33.80
N ASP A 174 3.68 22.88 33.17
CA ASP A 174 2.91 24.09 33.48
C ASP A 174 2.30 24.06 34.90
N ALA A 175 1.84 22.88 35.33
CA ALA A 175 1.29 22.72 36.69
C ALA A 175 2.35 22.85 37.79
N ALA A 176 3.63 22.64 37.49
CA ALA A 176 4.73 22.78 38.43
C ALA A 176 5.16 24.25 38.64
N ASP A 177 4.94 25.10 37.62
CA ASP A 177 5.27 26.55 37.72
C ASP A 177 4.22 27.38 38.47
N ASP A 178 2.98 26.89 38.58
CA ASP A 178 1.88 27.57 39.32
C ASP A 178 1.83 27.20 40.82
N ALA A 179 2.75 26.38 41.30
CA ALA A 179 2.82 26.12 42.74
C ALA A 179 3.31 27.36 43.49
N PRO A 180 2.53 27.88 44.47
CA PRO A 180 2.94 29.07 45.24
C PRO A 180 4.26 28.78 45.95
N ARG A 181 5.28 29.53 45.61
CA ARG A 181 6.56 29.52 46.34
C ARG A 181 6.30 30.03 47.75
N VAL A 182 6.34 29.13 48.72
CA VAL A 182 6.30 29.43 50.15
C VAL A 182 7.69 29.91 50.61
#